data_dcafaed82d6f608072bb9932b090a053
#
_entry.id   dcafaed82d6f608072bb9932b090a053
#
_cell.length_a   1.000
_cell.length_b   1.000
_cell.length_c   1.000
_cell.angle_alpha   90.00
_cell.angle_beta   90.00
_cell.angle_gamma   90.00
#
_symmetry.space_group_name_H-M   'P 1'
#
loop_
_entity.id
_entity.type
_entity.pdbx_description
1 polymer ?
#
loop_
_entity_poly.entity_id
_entity_poly.type
_entity_poly.pdbx_seq_one_letter_code
_entity_poly.pdbx_strand_id
1 'polypeptide(L)'
;NILKNFIDIMYLRLIYDVLDNRAVNEHIAPAIQKLKTSEKDIDKVMEFTDNADLWNNHNVVVIDLSDVNTDTKKRIPLLISNKLYNEHKNQGRNTSHLNIIVDEAHNILSYQSTRESEEWKDYRLEVFEEIIKEGRKFGVFMTIASQRPSDISSTIISQLHNYFIHRLVNQHDIDQVNNTISYLDKVSVESLPI
;
A
#
# COMPACT_ATOMS: atom_id res chain seq x y z
N ASN A 1 1.51 -8.85 24.29
CA ASN A 1 1.72 -8.64 22.85
C ASN A 1 1.06 -9.81 22.10
N ILE A 2 0.02 -9.49 21.29
CA ILE A 2 -0.80 -10.49 20.57
C ILE A 2 0.08 -11.26 19.57
N LEU A 3 0.95 -10.57 18.84
CA LEU A 3 1.82 -11.18 17.84
C LEU A 3 2.82 -12.14 18.47
N LYS A 4 3.41 -11.75 19.60
CA LYS A 4 4.31 -12.61 20.38
C LYS A 4 3.60 -13.90 20.83
N ASN A 5 2.42 -13.77 21.42
CA ASN A 5 1.63 -14.92 21.85
C ASN A 5 1.28 -15.84 20.68
N PHE A 6 0.95 -15.26 19.51
CA PHE A 6 0.68 -16.03 18.30
C PHE A 6 1.92 -16.80 17.83
N ILE A 7 3.09 -16.18 17.82
CA ILE A 7 4.36 -16.83 17.47
C ILE A 7 4.69 -17.96 18.45
N ASP A 8 4.48 -17.75 19.73
CA ASP A 8 4.72 -18.77 20.77
C ASP A 8 3.78 -19.96 20.59
N ILE A 9 2.50 -19.72 20.28
CA ILE A 9 1.53 -20.78 19.96
C ILE A 9 1.95 -21.55 18.71
N MET A 10 2.42 -20.86 17.65
CA MET A 10 2.93 -21.53 16.45
C MET A 10 4.13 -22.42 16.76
N TYR A 11 5.04 -21.99 17.63
CA TYR A 11 6.16 -22.84 18.06
C TYR A 11 5.69 -24.09 18.82
N LEU A 12 4.78 -23.93 19.78
CA LEU A 12 4.21 -25.07 20.49
C LEU A 12 3.53 -26.05 19.54
N ARG A 13 2.79 -25.53 18.58
CA ARG A 13 2.14 -26.34 17.56
C ARG A 13 3.15 -27.07 16.68
N LEU A 14 4.22 -26.39 16.24
CA LEU A 14 5.29 -27.01 15.47
C LEU A 14 5.93 -28.15 16.23
N ILE A 15 6.27 -27.96 17.52
CA ILE A 15 6.87 -29.01 18.37
C ILE A 15 5.93 -30.21 18.44
N TYR A 16 4.64 -29.97 18.67
CA TYR A 16 3.64 -31.03 18.73
C TYR A 16 3.54 -31.81 17.41
N ASP A 17 3.44 -31.11 16.26
CA ASP A 17 3.29 -31.74 14.95
C ASP A 17 4.56 -32.50 14.52
N VAL A 18 5.75 -32.02 14.93
CA VAL A 18 7.03 -32.75 14.69
C VAL A 18 7.11 -34.02 15.55
N LEU A 19 6.74 -33.93 16.84
CA LEU A 19 6.75 -35.11 17.72
C LEU A 19 5.73 -36.17 17.29
N ASP A 20 4.62 -35.76 16.69
CA ASP A 20 3.58 -36.65 16.18
C ASP A 20 3.83 -37.09 14.72
N ASN A 21 5.01 -36.82 14.18
CA ASN A 21 5.41 -37.12 12.79
C ASN A 21 4.44 -36.55 11.71
N ARG A 22 3.74 -35.47 12.00
CA ARG A 22 2.83 -34.80 11.06
C ARG A 22 3.49 -33.68 10.27
N ALA A 23 4.61 -33.17 10.73
CA ALA A 23 5.35 -32.10 10.08
C ALA A 23 6.87 -32.30 10.16
N VAL A 24 7.58 -31.71 9.22
CA VAL A 24 9.05 -31.64 9.21
C VAL A 24 9.47 -30.24 9.64
N ASN A 25 10.37 -30.16 10.61
CA ASN A 25 10.85 -28.89 11.16
C ASN A 25 11.39 -27.93 10.07
N GLU A 26 12.08 -28.48 9.07
CA GLU A 26 12.68 -27.72 7.98
C GLU A 26 11.68 -26.93 7.13
N HIS A 27 10.42 -27.33 7.11
CA HIS A 27 9.38 -26.63 6.34
C HIS A 27 8.72 -25.49 7.09
N ILE A 28 8.58 -25.61 8.41
CA ILE A 28 7.79 -24.66 9.21
C ILE A 28 8.66 -23.69 10.01
N ALA A 29 9.81 -24.15 10.52
CA ALA A 29 10.73 -23.31 11.30
C ALA A 29 11.17 -22.01 10.59
N PRO A 30 11.47 -22.01 9.27
CA PRO A 30 11.81 -20.78 8.56
C PRO A 30 10.68 -19.76 8.53
N ALA A 31 9.42 -20.20 8.42
CA ALA A 31 8.26 -19.32 8.44
C ALA A 31 8.10 -18.65 9.82
N ILE A 32 8.24 -19.43 10.90
CA ILE A 32 8.18 -18.91 12.27
C ILE A 32 9.34 -17.93 12.53
N GLN A 33 10.55 -18.23 12.04
CA GLN A 33 11.70 -17.35 12.18
C GLN A 33 11.49 -16.03 11.41
N LYS A 34 10.88 -16.08 10.23
CA LYS A 34 10.52 -14.90 9.46
C LYS A 34 9.49 -14.03 10.20
N LEU A 35 8.48 -14.66 10.83
CA LEU A 35 7.51 -13.97 11.66
C LEU A 35 8.16 -13.28 12.87
N LYS A 36 9.11 -13.93 13.56
CA LYS A 36 9.87 -13.32 14.65
C LYS A 36 10.68 -12.10 14.22
N THR A 37 11.24 -12.14 13.03
CA THR A 37 11.98 -10.99 12.50
C THR A 37 11.01 -9.85 12.19
N SER A 38 9.87 -10.17 11.61
CA SER A 38 8.81 -9.19 11.30
C SER A 38 8.17 -8.60 12.57
N GLU A 39 8.07 -9.36 13.66
CA GLU A 39 7.56 -8.86 14.96
C GLU A 39 8.34 -7.64 15.43
N LYS A 40 9.68 -7.72 15.41
CA LYS A 40 10.54 -6.61 15.83
C LYS A 40 10.36 -5.34 14.99
N ASP A 41 10.07 -5.50 13.72
CA ASP A 41 9.84 -4.35 12.83
C ASP A 41 8.41 -3.80 13.00
N ILE A 42 7.44 -4.64 13.27
CA ILE A 42 6.06 -4.24 13.58
C ILE A 42 5.99 -3.52 14.93
N ASP A 43 6.64 -4.04 15.97
CA ASP A 43 6.65 -3.42 17.31
C ASP A 43 7.28 -2.02 17.34
N LYS A 44 8.11 -1.67 16.33
CA LYS A 44 8.68 -0.31 16.21
C LYS A 44 7.68 0.72 15.67
N VAL A 45 6.69 0.26 14.93
CA VAL A 45 5.78 1.14 14.15
C VAL A 45 4.31 1.00 14.55
N MET A 46 3.97 -0.02 15.34
CA MET A 46 2.61 -0.30 15.77
C MET A 46 2.54 -0.56 17.27
N GLU A 47 1.62 0.11 17.93
CA GLU A 47 1.23 -0.16 19.29
C GLU A 47 -0.18 -0.75 19.29
N PHE A 48 -0.35 -1.91 19.96
CA PHE A 48 -1.66 -2.54 20.11
C PHE A 48 -2.38 -1.92 21.30
N THR A 49 -3.48 -1.27 21.05
CA THR A 49 -4.34 -0.65 22.06
C THR A 49 -5.78 -1.07 21.87
N ASP A 50 -6.53 -1.16 22.96
CA ASP A 50 -7.94 -1.56 22.93
C ASP A 50 -8.85 -0.47 22.34
N ASN A 51 -8.40 0.77 22.32
CA ASN A 51 -9.16 1.94 21.85
C ASN A 51 -8.40 2.71 20.76
N ALA A 52 -8.02 2.05 19.70
CA ALA A 52 -7.36 2.71 18.55
C ALA A 52 -8.39 3.46 17.72
N ASP A 53 -8.49 4.76 17.90
CA ASP A 53 -9.19 5.66 16.98
C ASP A 53 -8.16 6.40 16.12
N LEU A 54 -8.12 6.10 14.84
CA LEU A 54 -7.22 6.76 13.89
C LEU A 54 -7.48 8.27 13.81
N TRP A 55 -8.74 8.67 13.93
CA TRP A 55 -9.15 10.05 13.73
C TRP A 55 -9.00 10.92 14.98
N ASN A 56 -9.19 10.34 16.17
CA ASN A 56 -9.09 11.05 17.45
C ASN A 56 -9.77 12.45 17.41
N ASN A 57 -10.98 12.51 16.83
CA ASN A 57 -11.76 13.73 16.59
C ASN A 57 -11.11 14.74 15.61
N HIS A 58 -10.11 14.35 14.84
CA HIS A 58 -9.51 15.17 13.79
C HIS A 58 -10.05 14.79 12.40
N ASN A 59 -10.15 15.79 11.53
CA ASN A 59 -10.56 15.57 10.13
C ASN A 59 -9.38 15.25 9.20
N VAL A 60 -8.16 15.44 9.68
CA VAL A 60 -6.93 15.17 8.92
C VAL A 60 -5.97 14.39 9.81
N VAL A 61 -5.48 13.30 9.27
CA VAL A 61 -4.44 12.47 9.91
C VAL A 61 -3.27 12.34 8.94
N VAL A 62 -2.08 12.60 9.43
CA VAL A 62 -0.83 12.44 8.68
C VAL A 62 -0.06 11.25 9.24
N ILE A 63 0.31 10.33 8.38
CA ILE A 63 1.09 9.14 8.73
C ILE A 63 2.46 9.29 8.08
N ASP A 64 3.46 9.58 8.90
CA ASP A 64 4.85 9.67 8.45
C ASP A 64 5.50 8.27 8.46
N LEU A 65 6.06 7.91 7.31
CA LEU A 65 6.73 6.64 7.09
C LEU A 65 8.24 6.83 6.80
N SER A 66 8.82 7.98 7.12
CA SER A 66 10.23 8.28 6.84
C SER A 66 11.19 7.28 7.49
N ASP A 67 10.91 6.92 8.74
CA ASP A 67 11.81 6.10 9.59
C ASP A 67 11.59 4.59 9.50
N VAL A 68 10.67 4.14 8.64
CA VAL A 68 10.41 2.70 8.49
C VAL A 68 11.14 2.10 7.28
N ASN A 69 11.37 0.78 7.31
CA ASN A 69 11.99 0.07 6.21
C ASN A 69 11.09 0.03 4.95
N THR A 70 11.68 -0.26 3.80
CA THR A 70 11.01 -0.23 2.49
C THR A 70 9.79 -1.16 2.44
N ASP A 71 9.84 -2.34 3.06
CA ASP A 71 8.73 -3.29 3.07
C ASP A 71 7.56 -2.75 3.89
N THR A 72 7.86 -2.15 5.04
CA THR A 72 6.86 -1.52 5.92
C THR A 72 6.22 -0.30 5.24
N LYS A 73 7.00 0.51 4.49
CA LYS A 73 6.50 1.63 3.68
C LYS A 73 5.43 1.23 2.67
N LYS A 74 5.45 0.00 2.19
CA LYS A 74 4.45 -0.53 1.26
C LYS A 74 3.27 -1.19 1.98
N ARG A 75 3.53 -1.88 3.10
CA ARG A 75 2.50 -2.63 3.83
C ARG A 75 1.56 -1.75 4.62
N ILE A 76 2.07 -0.74 5.34
CA ILE A 76 1.24 0.14 6.17
C ILE A 76 0.19 0.88 5.34
N PRO A 77 0.56 1.59 4.25
CA PRO A 77 -0.44 2.26 3.42
C PRO A 77 -1.48 1.32 2.84
N LEU A 78 -1.05 0.12 2.41
CA LEU A 78 -1.96 -0.90 1.90
C LEU A 78 -3.00 -1.30 2.96
N LEU A 79 -2.55 -1.66 4.17
CA LEU A 79 -3.43 -2.13 5.24
C LEU A 79 -4.41 -1.04 5.68
N ILE A 80 -3.92 0.19 5.85
CA ILE A 80 -4.76 1.32 6.27
C ILE A 80 -5.77 1.67 5.18
N SER A 81 -5.32 1.81 3.92
CA SER A 81 -6.21 2.14 2.80
C SER A 81 -7.28 1.09 2.59
N ASN A 82 -6.90 -0.19 2.65
CA ASN A 82 -7.83 -1.31 2.51
C ASN A 82 -8.85 -1.34 3.67
N LYS A 83 -8.39 -1.13 4.91
CA LYS A 83 -9.27 -1.09 6.08
C LYS A 83 -10.28 0.05 5.95
N LEU A 84 -9.83 1.27 5.72
CA LEU A 84 -10.68 2.45 5.59
C LEU A 84 -11.68 2.32 4.42
N TYR A 85 -11.21 1.81 3.29
CA TYR A 85 -12.09 1.54 2.14
C TYR A 85 -13.19 0.53 2.47
N ASN A 86 -12.84 -0.59 3.11
CA ASN A 86 -13.82 -1.60 3.49
C ASN A 86 -14.81 -1.11 4.55
N GLU A 87 -14.37 -0.28 5.49
CA GLU A 87 -15.25 0.37 6.46
C GLU A 87 -16.29 1.24 5.75
N HIS A 88 -15.88 2.10 4.80
CA HIS A 88 -16.79 2.92 3.99
C HIS A 88 -17.72 2.06 3.11
N LYS A 89 -17.19 1.01 2.49
CA LYS A 89 -17.96 0.07 1.66
C LYS A 89 -19.06 -0.61 2.46
N ASN A 90 -18.77 -1.02 3.70
CA ASN A 90 -19.71 -1.67 4.61
C ASN A 90 -20.79 -0.73 5.16
N GLN A 91 -20.47 0.56 5.32
CA GLN A 91 -21.43 1.59 5.74
C GLN A 91 -22.41 1.99 4.61
N GLY A 92 -22.14 1.57 3.39
CA GLY A 92 -22.95 1.90 2.22
C GLY A 92 -22.76 3.34 1.74
N ARG A 93 -23.77 3.91 1.08
CA ARG A 93 -23.71 5.31 0.63
C ARG A 93 -23.80 6.25 1.82
N ASN A 94 -22.67 6.55 2.41
CA ASN A 94 -22.56 7.46 3.53
C ASN A 94 -22.43 8.92 3.04
N THR A 95 -22.81 9.85 3.89
CA THR A 95 -22.66 11.30 3.66
C THR A 95 -21.23 11.77 3.90
N SER A 96 -20.39 10.98 4.55
CA SER A 96 -18.98 11.30 4.80
C SER A 96 -18.10 10.92 3.60
N HIS A 97 -17.11 11.76 3.34
CA HIS A 97 -16.12 11.51 2.29
C HIS A 97 -14.75 11.26 2.92
N LEU A 98 -14.05 10.26 2.41
CA LEU A 98 -12.68 9.94 2.75
C LEU A 98 -11.77 10.29 1.57
N ASN A 99 -10.74 11.11 1.83
CA ASN A 99 -9.70 11.38 0.86
C ASN A 99 -8.39 10.75 1.34
N ILE A 100 -7.85 9.80 0.60
CA ILE A 100 -6.56 9.16 0.85
C ILE A 100 -5.54 9.87 -0.05
N ILE A 101 -4.57 10.53 0.56
CA ILE A 101 -3.50 11.22 -0.18
C ILE A 101 -2.22 10.40 0.01
N VAL A 102 -1.64 9.95 -1.10
CA VAL A 102 -0.41 9.16 -1.13
C VAL A 102 0.68 10.02 -1.76
N ASP A 103 1.58 10.50 -0.91
CA ASP A 103 2.77 11.23 -1.38
C ASP A 103 3.90 10.25 -1.71
N GLU A 104 4.77 10.64 -2.65
CA GLU A 104 5.84 9.79 -3.21
C GLU A 104 5.32 8.39 -3.59
N ALA A 105 4.16 8.37 -4.25
CA ALA A 105 3.38 7.18 -4.54
C ALA A 105 4.16 6.12 -5.34
N HIS A 106 5.19 6.51 -6.10
CA HIS A 106 6.07 5.57 -6.78
C HIS A 106 6.74 4.56 -5.83
N ASN A 107 6.94 4.91 -4.56
CA ASN A 107 7.48 3.98 -3.56
C ASN A 107 6.47 2.89 -3.16
N ILE A 108 5.18 3.19 -3.28
CA ILE A 108 4.08 2.33 -2.82
C ILE A 108 3.43 1.62 -4.00
N LEU A 109 3.24 2.30 -5.13
CA LEU A 109 2.49 1.84 -6.29
C LEU A 109 3.38 1.38 -7.46
N SER A 110 4.69 1.18 -7.19
CA SER A 110 5.62 0.72 -8.21
C SER A 110 5.33 -0.70 -8.64
N TYR A 111 5.34 -0.90 -9.95
CA TYR A 111 5.33 -2.21 -10.58
C TYR A 111 6.72 -2.88 -10.51
N GLN A 112 7.79 -2.09 -10.52
CA GLN A 112 9.17 -2.57 -10.54
C GLN A 112 9.68 -2.84 -9.12
N SER A 113 9.27 -3.94 -8.51
CA SER A 113 9.80 -4.36 -7.22
C SER A 113 10.45 -5.73 -7.33
N THR A 114 11.78 -5.78 -7.18
CA THR A 114 12.57 -7.04 -7.22
C THR A 114 12.66 -7.74 -5.87
N ARG A 115 12.20 -7.09 -4.79
CA ARG A 115 12.28 -7.60 -3.41
C ARG A 115 10.99 -8.21 -2.89
N GLU A 116 9.89 -8.00 -3.59
CA GLU A 116 8.58 -8.56 -3.26
C GLU A 116 8.35 -9.84 -4.07
N SER A 117 7.57 -10.79 -3.52
CA SER A 117 7.02 -11.86 -4.34
C SER A 117 6.00 -11.28 -5.33
N GLU A 118 5.88 -11.88 -6.52
CA GLU A 118 4.92 -11.43 -7.53
C GLU A 118 3.49 -11.39 -6.97
N GLU A 119 3.08 -12.43 -6.25
CA GLU A 119 1.75 -12.54 -5.65
C GLU A 119 1.44 -11.38 -4.68
N TRP A 120 2.43 -10.97 -3.87
CA TRP A 120 2.25 -9.86 -2.94
C TRP A 120 2.18 -8.52 -3.66
N LYS A 121 3.01 -8.33 -4.67
CA LYS A 121 3.01 -7.14 -5.52
C LYS A 121 1.67 -7.00 -6.22
N ASP A 122 1.17 -8.08 -6.85
CA ASP A 122 -0.10 -8.08 -7.57
C ASP A 122 -1.26 -7.77 -6.61
N TYR A 123 -1.32 -8.44 -5.46
CA TYR A 123 -2.33 -8.14 -4.43
C TYR A 123 -2.31 -6.66 -4.00
N ARG A 124 -1.13 -6.09 -3.77
CA ARG A 124 -1.00 -4.69 -3.37
C ARG A 124 -1.54 -3.75 -4.45
N LEU A 125 -1.18 -3.98 -5.70
CA LEU A 125 -1.65 -3.16 -6.81
C LEU A 125 -3.16 -3.31 -7.03
N GLU A 126 -3.70 -4.53 -6.97
CA GLU A 126 -5.14 -4.80 -7.10
C GLU A 126 -5.98 -4.05 -6.06
N VAL A 127 -5.56 -4.02 -4.80
CA VAL A 127 -6.27 -3.27 -3.75
C VAL A 127 -6.33 -1.79 -4.07
N PHE A 128 -5.21 -1.18 -4.47
CA PHE A 128 -5.20 0.25 -4.83
C PHE A 128 -5.99 0.53 -6.11
N GLU A 129 -5.93 -0.36 -7.09
CA GLU A 129 -6.76 -0.28 -8.29
C GLU A 129 -8.26 -0.36 -7.96
N GLU A 130 -8.67 -1.26 -7.09
CA GLU A 130 -10.06 -1.36 -6.65
C GLU A 130 -10.52 -0.05 -5.99
N ILE A 131 -9.71 0.52 -5.09
CA ILE A 131 -10.03 1.77 -4.42
C ILE A 131 -10.19 2.92 -5.43
N ILE A 132 -9.33 3.02 -6.42
CA ILE A 132 -9.39 4.06 -7.46
C ILE A 132 -10.62 3.88 -8.35
N LYS A 133 -10.91 2.65 -8.77
CA LYS A 133 -12.06 2.31 -9.64
C LYS A 133 -13.40 2.48 -8.95
N GLU A 134 -13.50 1.96 -7.75
CA GLU A 134 -14.77 1.71 -7.07
C GLU A 134 -15.02 2.69 -5.92
N GLY A 135 -13.97 3.29 -5.36
CA GLY A 135 -14.04 4.10 -4.14
C GLY A 135 -15.08 5.21 -4.21
N ARG A 136 -15.21 5.88 -5.35
CA ARG A 136 -16.20 6.95 -5.56
C ARG A 136 -17.63 6.50 -5.23
N LYS A 137 -17.97 5.24 -5.44
CA LYS A 137 -19.31 4.69 -5.13
C LYS A 137 -19.62 4.73 -3.62
N PHE A 138 -18.56 4.67 -2.81
CA PHE A 138 -18.59 4.64 -1.35
C PHE A 138 -18.08 5.93 -0.69
N GLY A 139 -17.86 7.00 -1.49
CA GLY A 139 -17.35 8.27 -0.98
C GLY A 139 -15.85 8.26 -0.68
N VAL A 140 -15.10 7.28 -1.20
CA VAL A 140 -13.63 7.19 -1.04
C VAL A 140 -12.95 7.70 -2.30
N PHE A 141 -12.04 8.65 -2.13
CA PHE A 141 -11.26 9.26 -3.19
C PHE A 141 -9.77 9.08 -2.89
N MET A 142 -8.97 8.94 -3.95
CA MET A 142 -7.52 8.84 -3.82
C MET A 142 -6.82 9.91 -4.64
N THR A 143 -5.86 10.57 -4.01
CA THR A 143 -4.94 11.51 -4.66
C THR A 143 -3.54 10.93 -4.59
N ILE A 144 -2.86 10.86 -5.73
CA ILE A 144 -1.52 10.31 -5.87
C ILE A 144 -0.59 11.44 -6.27
N ALA A 145 0.46 11.69 -5.48
CA ALA A 145 1.53 12.61 -5.83
C ALA A 145 2.82 11.83 -6.08
N SER A 146 3.53 12.14 -7.15
CA SER A 146 4.79 11.47 -7.49
C SER A 146 5.65 12.32 -8.41
N GLN A 147 6.97 12.26 -8.19
CA GLN A 147 7.97 12.83 -9.08
C GLN A 147 8.39 11.85 -10.19
N ARG A 148 7.96 10.58 -10.10
CA ARG A 148 8.32 9.48 -11.02
C ARG A 148 7.08 8.72 -11.49
N PRO A 149 6.26 9.32 -12.35
CA PRO A 149 5.06 8.65 -12.85
C PRO A 149 5.38 7.37 -13.63
N SER A 150 6.54 7.26 -14.27
CA SER A 150 6.94 6.05 -15.01
C SER A 150 7.16 4.82 -14.11
N ASP A 151 7.43 5.02 -12.82
CA ASP A 151 7.61 3.92 -11.87
C ASP A 151 6.27 3.39 -11.33
N ILE A 152 5.18 4.14 -11.49
CA ILE A 152 3.84 3.72 -11.03
C ILE A 152 3.21 2.77 -12.06
N SER A 153 2.43 1.81 -11.57
CA SER A 153 1.67 0.91 -12.44
C SER A 153 0.85 1.68 -13.48
N SER A 154 1.03 1.35 -14.75
CA SER A 154 0.30 1.97 -15.86
C SER A 154 -1.21 1.74 -15.74
N THR A 155 -1.63 0.62 -15.17
CA THR A 155 -3.04 0.32 -14.89
C THR A 155 -3.62 1.32 -13.89
N ILE A 156 -2.87 1.67 -12.84
CA ILE A 156 -3.29 2.68 -11.85
C ILE A 156 -3.39 4.05 -12.52
N ILE A 157 -2.33 4.49 -13.23
CA ILE A 157 -2.33 5.81 -13.86
C ILE A 157 -3.49 5.94 -14.84
N SER A 158 -3.75 4.94 -15.67
CA SER A 158 -4.82 4.99 -16.69
C SER A 158 -6.23 5.12 -16.11
N GLN A 159 -6.42 4.87 -14.81
CA GLN A 159 -7.71 4.95 -14.15
C GLN A 159 -7.93 6.25 -13.38
N LEU A 160 -6.91 7.10 -13.30
CA LEU A 160 -7.04 8.42 -12.71
C LEU A 160 -7.90 9.31 -13.62
N HIS A 161 -8.74 10.15 -13.00
CA HIS A 161 -9.68 11.00 -13.73
C HIS A 161 -9.18 12.43 -13.89
N ASN A 162 -8.31 12.89 -12.98
CA ASN A 162 -7.78 14.25 -12.99
C ASN A 162 -6.26 14.19 -12.87
N TYR A 163 -5.58 15.03 -13.67
CA TYR A 163 -4.14 15.13 -13.70
C TYR A 163 -3.71 16.56 -13.45
N PHE A 164 -2.79 16.75 -12.51
CA PHE A 164 -2.10 18.00 -12.27
C PHE A 164 -0.63 17.76 -12.58
N ILE A 165 -0.17 18.23 -13.72
CA ILE A 165 1.17 17.95 -14.22
C ILE A 165 2.01 19.20 -14.07
N HIS A 166 3.10 19.09 -13.33
CA HIS A 166 4.16 20.07 -13.26
C HIS A 166 5.32 19.65 -14.17
N ARG A 167 6.37 20.47 -14.21
CA ARG A 167 7.56 20.17 -14.99
C ARG A 167 8.17 18.82 -14.62
N LEU A 168 8.54 18.06 -15.64
CA LEU A 168 9.20 16.77 -15.54
C LEU A 168 10.60 16.86 -16.13
N VAL A 169 11.58 16.21 -15.47
CA VAL A 169 13.00 16.25 -15.89
C VAL A 169 13.37 15.06 -16.76
N ASN A 170 12.76 13.92 -16.48
CA ASN A 170 13.12 12.65 -17.09
C ASN A 170 12.25 12.37 -18.32
N GLN A 171 12.88 12.05 -19.45
CA GLN A 171 12.17 11.74 -20.70
C GLN A 171 11.21 10.55 -20.53
N HIS A 172 11.59 9.53 -19.76
CA HIS A 172 10.72 8.38 -19.48
C HIS A 172 9.39 8.79 -18.80
N ASP A 173 9.46 9.75 -17.88
CA ASP A 173 8.27 10.25 -17.18
C ASP A 173 7.38 11.05 -18.13
N ILE A 174 7.98 11.85 -19.01
CA ILE A 174 7.26 12.61 -20.04
C ILE A 174 6.57 11.65 -21.01
N ASP A 175 7.28 10.64 -21.49
CA ASP A 175 6.74 9.63 -22.41
C ASP A 175 5.58 8.85 -21.75
N GLN A 176 5.70 8.48 -20.47
CA GLN A 176 4.65 7.81 -19.73
C GLN A 176 3.39 8.67 -19.64
N VAL A 177 3.53 9.94 -19.27
CA VAL A 177 2.42 10.90 -19.20
C VAL A 177 1.76 11.06 -20.56
N ASN A 178 2.57 11.26 -21.62
CA ASN A 178 2.07 11.43 -22.99
C ASN A 178 1.32 10.19 -23.51
N ASN A 179 1.83 8.99 -23.20
CA ASN A 179 1.20 7.73 -23.62
C ASN A 179 -0.08 7.41 -22.84
N THR A 180 -0.19 7.89 -21.61
CA THR A 180 -1.33 7.57 -20.74
C THR A 180 -2.47 8.56 -20.91
N ILE A 181 -2.16 9.84 -21.12
CA ILE A 181 -3.15 10.92 -21.24
C ILE A 181 -3.39 11.22 -22.73
N SER A 182 -4.31 10.52 -23.33
CA SER A 182 -4.58 10.55 -24.80
C SER A 182 -5.04 11.90 -25.36
N TYR A 183 -5.34 12.87 -24.50
CA TYR A 183 -5.81 14.22 -24.92
C TYR A 183 -4.78 15.34 -24.67
N LEU A 184 -3.55 15.01 -24.29
CA LEU A 184 -2.45 15.99 -24.27
C LEU A 184 -2.05 16.36 -25.69
N ASP A 185 -2.08 17.66 -25.98
CA ASP A 185 -1.56 18.17 -27.24
C ASP A 185 -0.02 18.29 -27.22
N LYS A 186 0.58 18.37 -28.40
CA LYS A 186 2.04 18.48 -28.52
C LYS A 186 2.64 19.71 -27.81
N VAL A 187 1.94 20.83 -27.80
CA VAL A 187 2.41 22.06 -27.16
C VAL A 187 2.48 21.89 -25.66
N SER A 188 1.45 21.23 -25.08
CA SER A 188 1.43 20.89 -23.66
C SER A 188 2.57 19.94 -23.29
N VAL A 189 2.82 18.90 -24.09
CA VAL A 189 3.92 17.95 -23.86
C VAL A 189 5.29 18.63 -23.96
N GLU A 190 5.50 19.48 -24.98
CA GLU A 190 6.74 20.22 -25.18
C GLU A 190 7.02 21.25 -24.06
N SER A 191 6.02 21.65 -23.32
CA SER A 191 6.15 22.55 -22.16
C SER A 191 6.47 21.86 -20.84
N LEU A 192 6.42 20.52 -20.77
CA LEU A 192 6.69 19.75 -19.54
C LEU A 192 8.18 19.73 -19.14
N PRO A 193 9.16 19.68 -20.07
CA PRO A 193 10.56 19.75 -19.70
C PRO A 193 10.94 21.07 -19.03
N ILE A 194 11.98 21.01 -18.18
CA ILE A 194 12.54 22.19 -17.50
C ILE A 194 13.41 22.97 -18.47
#